data_89a7380f166687933dc97348ad4761e9
#
_entry.id   89a7380f166687933dc97348ad4761e9
#
_cell.length_a   1.000
_cell.length_b   1.000
_cell.length_c   1.000
_cell.angle_alpha   90.00
_cell.angle_beta   90.00
_cell.angle_gamma   90.00
#
_symmetry.space_group_name_H-M   'P 1'
#
loop_
_entity.id
_entity.type
_entity.pdbx_description
1 polymer ?
#
loop_
_entity_poly.entity_id
_entity_poly.type
_entity_poly.pdbx_seq_one_letter_code
_entity_poly.pdbx_strand_id
1 'polypeptide(L)'
;MPISLTRSELFDDYVRESMERLMRRWPQLEDVEFAVLEVPLPVKGEPEPDGVPLGRVIPAAKGRRSRILVYRRPVEIRAKSKEDRAALVHEILIEQVAELLGLSPDAIDPRYGEE
;
A
#
# COMPACT_ATOMS: atom_id res chain seq x y z
N MET A 1 -2.31 -31.17 9.49
CA MET A 1 -2.33 -30.75 8.09
C MET A 1 -1.87 -29.31 7.97
N PRO A 2 -0.87 -29.01 7.14
CA PRO A 2 -0.47 -27.62 6.97
C PRO A 2 -1.60 -26.82 6.33
N ILE A 3 -1.82 -25.64 6.85
CA ILE A 3 -2.81 -24.73 6.28
C ILE A 3 -2.12 -23.94 5.19
N SER A 4 -2.57 -24.10 3.96
CA SER A 4 -2.07 -23.31 2.84
C SER A 4 -2.78 -21.98 2.79
N LEU A 5 -2.02 -20.90 2.76
CA LEU A 5 -2.60 -19.57 2.58
C LEU A 5 -2.95 -19.34 1.11
N THR A 6 -4.08 -18.70 0.85
CA THR A 6 -4.45 -18.27 -0.49
C THR A 6 -3.55 -17.11 -0.91
N ARG A 7 -3.54 -16.78 -2.23
CA ARG A 7 -2.82 -15.61 -2.74
C ARG A 7 -3.27 -14.32 -2.06
N SER A 8 -4.58 -14.21 -1.84
CA SER A 8 -5.17 -13.05 -1.19
C SER A 8 -4.68 -12.92 0.26
N GLU A 9 -4.64 -14.03 0.99
CA GLU A 9 -4.17 -14.04 2.37
C GLU A 9 -2.68 -13.71 2.46
N LEU A 10 -1.87 -14.25 1.55
CA LEU A 10 -0.44 -13.93 1.48
C LEU A 10 -0.22 -12.45 1.19
N PHE A 11 -1.02 -11.91 0.30
CA PHE A 11 -0.92 -10.49 -0.05
C PHE A 11 -1.27 -9.61 1.15
N ASP A 12 -2.33 -9.97 1.86
CA ASP A 12 -2.72 -9.25 3.08
C ASP A 12 -1.60 -9.27 4.12
N ASP A 13 -0.88 -10.40 4.21
CA ASP A 13 0.28 -10.51 5.11
C ASP A 13 1.41 -9.57 4.71
N TYR A 14 1.69 -9.43 3.42
CA TYR A 14 2.73 -8.48 2.97
C TYR A 14 2.37 -7.06 3.36
N VAL A 15 1.11 -6.67 3.18
CA VAL A 15 0.63 -5.33 3.55
C VAL A 15 0.74 -5.13 5.06
N ARG A 16 0.27 -6.11 5.84
CA ARG A 16 0.30 -6.01 7.30
C ARG A 16 1.72 -5.89 7.83
N GLU A 17 2.64 -6.72 7.35
CA GLU A 17 4.04 -6.68 7.78
C GLU A 17 4.70 -5.34 7.45
N SER A 18 4.44 -4.84 6.25
CA SER A 18 4.97 -3.55 5.81
C SER A 18 4.42 -2.42 6.68
N MET A 19 3.10 -2.43 6.96
CA MET A 19 2.47 -1.46 7.84
C MET A 19 3.08 -1.45 9.22
N GLU A 20 3.28 -2.64 9.81
CA GLU A 20 3.85 -2.75 11.14
C GLU A 20 5.25 -2.14 11.19
N ARG A 21 6.05 -2.35 10.16
CA ARG A 21 7.39 -1.75 10.06
C ARG A 21 7.31 -0.25 9.98
N LEU A 22 6.41 0.29 9.19
CA LEU A 22 6.24 1.74 9.03
C LEU A 22 5.67 2.37 10.29
N MET A 23 4.73 1.72 10.97
CA MET A 23 4.12 2.23 12.20
C MET A 23 5.12 2.34 13.34
N ARG A 24 6.12 1.48 13.41
CA ARG A 24 7.17 1.59 14.42
C ARG A 24 7.94 2.90 14.30
N ARG A 25 8.11 3.37 13.07
CA ARG A 25 8.82 4.62 12.80
C ARG A 25 7.88 5.82 12.76
N TRP A 26 6.63 5.59 12.37
CA TRP A 26 5.62 6.63 12.19
C TRP A 26 4.35 6.27 12.99
N PRO A 27 4.38 6.44 14.32
CA PRO A 27 3.24 6.03 15.18
C PRO A 27 1.91 6.67 14.81
N GLN A 28 1.93 7.84 14.16
CA GLN A 28 0.70 8.50 13.71
C GLN A 28 -0.08 7.69 12.67
N LEU A 29 0.56 6.69 12.04
CA LEU A 29 -0.13 5.81 11.11
C LEU A 29 -1.15 4.91 11.78
N GLU A 30 -1.14 4.84 13.11
CA GLU A 30 -2.15 4.09 13.86
C GLU A 30 -3.57 4.59 13.57
N ASP A 31 -3.71 5.88 13.23
CA ASP A 31 -5.00 6.47 12.91
C ASP A 31 -5.38 6.35 11.42
N VAL A 32 -4.55 5.71 10.62
CA VAL A 32 -4.79 5.52 9.19
C VAL A 32 -5.32 4.12 8.94
N GLU A 33 -6.38 4.01 8.15
CA GLU A 33 -6.90 2.72 7.74
C GLU A 33 -6.14 2.24 6.50
N PHE A 34 -5.83 0.96 6.48
CA PHE A 34 -5.19 0.31 5.34
C PHE A 34 -6.11 -0.75 4.79
N ALA A 35 -6.23 -0.83 3.49
CA ALA A 35 -7.10 -1.82 2.86
C ALA A 35 -6.47 -2.33 1.57
N VAL A 36 -6.78 -3.59 1.25
CA VAL A 36 -6.40 -4.22 0.01
C VAL A 36 -7.65 -4.38 -0.83
N LEU A 37 -7.61 -3.88 -2.05
CA LEU A 37 -8.67 -4.09 -3.03
C LEU A 37 -8.13 -4.92 -4.19
N GLU A 38 -9.01 -5.61 -4.89
CA GLU A 38 -8.59 -6.45 -6.00
C GLU A 38 -8.10 -5.62 -7.19
N VAL A 39 -8.87 -4.60 -7.56
CA VAL A 39 -8.58 -3.73 -8.70
C VAL A 39 -8.98 -2.30 -8.36
N PRO A 40 -8.37 -1.31 -9.04
CA PRO A 40 -8.80 0.08 -8.87
C PRO A 40 -10.24 0.25 -9.34
N LEU A 41 -11.02 1.01 -8.56
CA LEU A 41 -12.38 1.36 -8.93
C LEU A 41 -12.38 2.77 -9.50
N PRO A 42 -13.13 3.02 -10.59
CA PRO A 42 -13.22 4.39 -11.12
C PRO A 42 -13.87 5.30 -10.10
N VAL A 43 -13.35 6.52 -10.00
CA VAL A 43 -13.90 7.54 -9.12
C VAL A 43 -14.61 8.56 -9.98
N LYS A 44 -15.88 8.79 -9.68
CA LYS A 44 -16.71 9.71 -10.44
C LYS A 44 -16.14 11.12 -10.34
N GLY A 45 -15.94 11.74 -11.49
CA GLY A 45 -15.42 13.10 -11.56
C GLY A 45 -13.90 13.22 -11.60
N GLU A 46 -13.19 12.12 -11.46
CA GLU A 46 -11.73 12.13 -11.60
C GLU A 46 -11.33 11.67 -13.00
N PRO A 47 -10.29 12.26 -13.59
CA PRO A 47 -9.76 11.76 -14.87
C PRO A 47 -9.15 10.37 -14.67
N GLU A 48 -9.19 9.56 -15.71
CA GLU A 48 -8.53 8.26 -15.65
C GLU A 48 -7.02 8.46 -15.48
N PRO A 49 -6.40 7.75 -14.54
CA PRO A 49 -4.95 7.87 -14.36
C PRO A 49 -4.20 7.27 -15.54
N ASP A 50 -3.01 7.81 -15.80
CA ASP A 50 -2.10 7.23 -16.79
C ASP A 50 -1.57 5.91 -16.25
N GLY A 51 -1.96 4.81 -16.89
CA GLY A 51 -1.59 3.48 -16.44
C GLY A 51 -2.45 2.98 -15.30
N VAL A 52 -2.15 1.77 -14.83
CA VAL A 52 -2.91 1.14 -13.74
C VAL A 52 -2.28 1.51 -12.41
N PRO A 53 -3.03 2.17 -11.52
CA PRO A 53 -2.48 2.53 -10.22
C PRO A 53 -2.24 1.29 -9.35
N LEU A 54 -1.19 1.34 -8.54
CA LEU A 54 -0.85 0.25 -7.61
C LEU A 54 -1.37 0.52 -6.20
N GLY A 55 -1.65 1.78 -5.89
CA GLY A 55 -2.19 2.19 -4.61
C GLY A 55 -2.84 3.56 -4.70
N ARG A 56 -3.45 3.96 -3.59
CA ARG A 56 -4.14 5.25 -3.54
C ARG A 56 -4.25 5.74 -2.10
N VAL A 57 -4.17 7.05 -1.91
CA VAL A 57 -4.47 7.70 -0.63
C VAL A 57 -5.84 8.34 -0.74
N ILE A 58 -6.68 8.08 0.25
CA ILE A 58 -7.96 8.78 0.43
C ILE A 58 -7.80 9.64 1.68
N PRO A 59 -7.77 10.98 1.53
CA PRO A 59 -7.57 11.86 2.68
C PRO A 59 -8.72 11.77 3.68
N ALA A 60 -8.41 12.10 4.94
CA ALA A 60 -9.44 12.19 5.97
C ALA A 60 -10.51 13.17 5.56
N ALA A 61 -11.74 12.82 5.87
CA ALA A 61 -12.90 13.68 5.65
C ALA A 61 -13.74 13.67 6.92
N LYS A 62 -14.75 14.51 6.95
CA LYS A 62 -15.63 14.60 8.12
C LYS A 62 -16.20 13.23 8.47
N GLY A 63 -15.91 12.75 9.66
CA GLY A 63 -16.37 11.45 10.14
C GLY A 63 -15.62 10.24 9.59
N ARG A 64 -14.53 10.45 8.84
CA ARG A 64 -13.72 9.35 8.28
C ARG A 64 -12.24 9.59 8.48
N ARG A 65 -11.53 8.49 8.75
CA ARG A 65 -10.07 8.50 8.83
C ARG A 65 -9.48 8.51 7.43
N SER A 66 -8.22 8.93 7.32
CA SER A 66 -7.45 8.73 6.10
C SER A 66 -7.32 7.25 5.80
N ARG A 67 -7.29 6.91 4.52
CA ARG A 67 -7.14 5.50 4.09
C ARG A 67 -6.05 5.38 3.06
N ILE A 68 -5.32 4.28 3.14
CA ILE A 68 -4.34 3.89 2.13
C ILE A 68 -4.81 2.58 1.52
N LEU A 69 -4.95 2.57 0.20
CA LEU A 69 -5.38 1.39 -0.55
C LEU A 69 -4.22 0.81 -1.33
N VAL A 70 -4.13 -0.51 -1.38
CA VAL A 70 -3.19 -1.23 -2.23
C VAL A 70 -4.00 -2.15 -3.13
N TYR A 71 -3.69 -2.18 -4.43
CA TYR A 71 -4.45 -2.96 -5.40
C TYR A 71 -3.70 -4.25 -5.71
N ARG A 72 -4.27 -5.38 -5.30
CA ARG A 72 -3.60 -6.68 -5.36
C ARG A 72 -3.25 -7.13 -6.76
N ARG A 73 -4.23 -7.12 -7.68
CA ARG A 73 -3.99 -7.64 -9.03
C ARG A 73 -2.95 -6.87 -9.82
N PRO A 74 -2.97 -5.53 -9.83
CA PRO A 74 -1.91 -4.78 -10.51
C PRO A 74 -0.51 -5.08 -9.95
N VAL A 75 -0.40 -5.24 -8.62
CA VAL A 75 0.89 -5.59 -8.01
C VAL A 75 1.33 -6.98 -8.44
N GLU A 76 0.42 -7.96 -8.44
CA GLU A 76 0.75 -9.33 -8.82
C GLU A 76 1.12 -9.46 -10.30
N ILE A 77 0.57 -8.61 -11.13
CA ILE A 77 0.93 -8.58 -12.56
C ILE A 77 2.35 -8.05 -12.73
N ARG A 78 2.72 -7.04 -11.94
CA ARG A 78 4.05 -6.40 -12.03
C ARG A 78 5.14 -7.22 -11.36
N ALA A 79 4.84 -7.87 -10.22
CA ALA A 79 5.80 -8.62 -9.44
C ALA A 79 5.41 -10.09 -9.40
N LYS A 80 6.25 -10.96 -9.95
CA LYS A 80 5.90 -12.37 -10.14
C LYS A 80 6.38 -13.29 -9.03
N SER A 81 7.44 -12.93 -8.31
CA SER A 81 7.93 -13.74 -7.19
C SER A 81 7.38 -13.21 -5.87
N LYS A 82 7.43 -14.04 -4.83
CA LYS A 82 7.00 -13.63 -3.47
C LYS A 82 7.84 -12.48 -2.96
N GLU A 83 9.17 -12.57 -3.16
CA GLU A 83 10.11 -11.55 -2.73
C GLU A 83 9.84 -10.22 -3.43
N ASP A 84 9.59 -10.27 -4.72
CA ASP A 84 9.30 -9.08 -5.51
C ASP A 84 7.97 -8.44 -5.10
N ARG A 85 6.96 -9.26 -4.80
CA ARG A 85 5.66 -8.75 -4.35
C ARG A 85 5.78 -8.08 -3.00
N ALA A 86 6.47 -8.70 -2.05
CA ALA A 86 6.67 -8.12 -0.72
C ALA A 86 7.43 -6.80 -0.81
N ALA A 87 8.48 -6.75 -1.63
CA ALA A 87 9.26 -5.54 -1.84
C ALA A 87 8.44 -4.45 -2.50
N LEU A 88 7.67 -4.79 -3.52
CA LEU A 88 6.84 -3.82 -4.22
C LEU A 88 5.73 -3.28 -3.32
N VAL A 89 5.08 -4.13 -2.53
CA VAL A 89 4.07 -3.70 -1.56
C VAL A 89 4.67 -2.69 -0.59
N HIS A 90 5.85 -2.97 -0.05
CA HIS A 90 6.50 -2.06 0.89
C HIS A 90 6.83 -0.72 0.22
N GLU A 91 7.33 -0.75 -1.01
CA GLU A 91 7.62 0.45 -1.77
C GLU A 91 6.35 1.29 -2.02
N ILE A 92 5.25 0.63 -2.40
CA ILE A 92 3.97 1.31 -2.62
C ILE A 92 3.49 1.98 -1.33
N LEU A 93 3.55 1.27 -0.21
CA LEU A 93 3.11 1.82 1.07
C LEU A 93 3.96 3.01 1.48
N ILE A 94 5.28 2.95 1.26
CA ILE A 94 6.16 4.10 1.51
C ILE A 94 5.70 5.31 0.69
N GLU A 95 5.41 5.10 -0.58
CA GLU A 95 4.98 6.18 -1.47
C GLU A 95 3.64 6.78 -1.05
N GLN A 96 2.69 5.92 -0.65
CA GLN A 96 1.37 6.39 -0.21
C GLN A 96 1.46 7.13 1.12
N VAL A 97 2.26 6.62 2.06
CA VAL A 97 2.48 7.30 3.34
C VAL A 97 3.16 8.66 3.12
N ALA A 98 4.13 8.71 2.21
CA ALA A 98 4.80 9.96 1.85
C ALA A 98 3.80 10.99 1.34
N GLU A 99 2.91 10.58 0.44
CA GLU A 99 1.87 11.45 -0.08
C GLU A 99 0.93 11.93 1.04
N LEU A 100 0.52 11.02 1.91
CA LEU A 100 -0.38 11.36 3.02
C LEU A 100 0.25 12.35 3.97
N LEU A 101 1.53 12.18 4.30
CA LEU A 101 2.22 13.04 5.27
C LEU A 101 2.88 14.28 4.64
N GLY A 102 2.85 14.38 3.31
CA GLY A 102 3.47 15.50 2.63
C GLY A 102 4.99 15.47 2.66
N LEU A 103 5.57 14.29 2.68
CA LEU A 103 7.00 14.08 2.74
C LEU A 103 7.50 13.33 1.51
N SER A 104 8.82 13.29 1.32
CA SER A 104 9.39 12.46 0.25
C SER A 104 9.47 11.00 0.69
N PRO A 105 9.45 10.04 -0.25
CA PRO A 105 9.54 8.63 0.12
C PRO A 105 10.79 8.25 0.91
N ASP A 106 11.93 8.83 0.60
CA ASP A 106 13.18 8.57 1.34
C ASP A 106 13.14 9.15 2.76
N ALA A 107 12.30 10.15 3.03
CA ALA A 107 12.06 10.62 4.39
C ALA A 107 11.23 9.62 5.19
N ILE A 108 10.35 8.89 4.53
CA ILE A 108 9.53 7.85 5.20
C ILE A 108 10.40 6.64 5.56
N ASP A 109 11.21 6.17 4.60
CA ASP A 109 12.14 5.06 4.82
C ASP A 109 13.44 5.38 4.10
N PRO A 110 14.56 5.55 4.82
CA PRO A 110 15.86 5.89 4.18
C PRO A 110 16.34 4.83 3.20
N ARG A 111 15.78 3.63 3.26
CA ARG A 111 16.16 2.53 2.35
C ARG A 111 15.33 2.50 1.07
N TYR A 112 14.41 3.44 0.92
CA TYR A 112 13.60 3.53 -0.30
C TYR A 112 14.50 3.74 -1.52
N GLY A 113 14.25 2.95 -2.56
CA GLY A 113 15.04 3.02 -3.78
C GLY A 113 16.37 2.27 -3.75
N GLU A 114 16.76 1.68 -2.61
CA GLU A 114 17.94 0.82 -2.55
C GLU A 114 17.61 -0.56 -3.10
N GLU A 115 18.48 -1.08 -3.91
CA GLU A 115 18.38 -2.42 -4.46
C GLU A 115 19.05 -3.46 -3.56
#